data_1cc3a59e058d91618137bc206d451b01
#
_entry.id   1cc3a59e058d91618137bc206d451b01
#
_cell.length_a   1.000
_cell.length_b   1.000
_cell.length_c   1.000
_cell.angle_alpha   90.00
_cell.angle_beta   90.00
_cell.angle_gamma   90.00
#
_symmetry.space_group_name_H-M   'P 1'
#
loop_
_entity.id
_entity.type
_entity.pdbx_description
1 polymer ?
#
loop_
_entity_poly.entity_id
_entity_poly.type
_entity_poly.pdbx_seq_one_letter_code
_entity_poly.pdbx_strand_id
1 'polypeptide(L)'
;MNRFLPILLISMLAYTAYAAGTVTLTGTCRSNLSNNQSINFSIANSGTESASSVVLQSYYAFSNKLTGTYSTSQISPGHAALFDINSSVGNNTGSFVYYFLVTYQQGTQIFTVVFPCVVQSHGTHPALIGINNVTVNDINSTTAKVNGSIYSFSSNTINGNITLILPPELERNGSRISGFAVNPYQYHNFTLYANLPSQNNTYSGAVALEYSSNGTTYSSVYIIKIIPYSAGQNQLKGYLVQAAIIIVIVIILLLVLRQRILRKKRAVQE
;
A
#
# COMPACT_ATOMS: atom_id res chain seq x y z
N MET A 1 -33.40 42.64 1.58
CA MET A 1 -32.21 42.08 0.95
C MET A 1 -31.48 41.04 1.85
N ASN A 2 -32.17 40.28 2.70
CA ASN A 2 -31.55 39.40 3.72
C ASN A 2 -31.95 37.91 3.62
N ARG A 3 -32.66 37.48 2.57
CA ARG A 3 -33.12 36.07 2.46
C ARG A 3 -32.25 35.17 1.58
N PHE A 4 -31.29 35.74 0.84
CA PHE A 4 -30.39 34.96 -0.04
C PHE A 4 -29.10 34.49 0.64
N LEU A 5 -28.69 35.11 1.75
CA LEU A 5 -27.43 34.75 2.45
C LEU A 5 -27.42 33.33 3.01
N PRO A 6 -28.50 32.83 3.67
CA PRO A 6 -28.51 31.45 4.16
C PRO A 6 -28.52 30.40 3.05
N ILE A 7 -29.16 30.69 1.90
CA ILE A 7 -29.18 29.74 0.78
C ILE A 7 -27.79 29.59 0.16
N LEU A 8 -27.02 30.68 0.03
CA LEU A 8 -25.65 30.66 -0.47
C LEU A 8 -24.70 29.90 0.49
N LEU A 9 -24.90 30.02 1.80
CA LEU A 9 -24.13 29.31 2.81
C LEU A 9 -24.42 27.80 2.79
N ILE A 10 -25.69 27.41 2.60
CA ILE A 10 -26.08 25.99 2.53
C ILE A 10 -25.56 25.36 1.23
N SER A 11 -25.57 26.10 0.11
CA SER A 11 -25.00 25.58 -1.15
C SER A 11 -23.48 25.43 -1.08
N MET A 12 -22.74 26.32 -0.40
CA MET A 12 -21.30 26.14 -0.16
C MET A 12 -20.98 24.98 0.78
N LEU A 13 -21.81 24.75 1.81
CA LEU A 13 -21.64 23.60 2.72
C LEU A 13 -21.97 22.27 2.04
N ALA A 14 -22.94 22.27 1.11
CA ALA A 14 -23.28 21.07 0.34
C ALA A 14 -22.17 20.69 -0.66
N TYR A 15 -21.39 21.64 -1.17
CA TYR A 15 -20.26 21.37 -2.07
C TYR A 15 -19.03 20.76 -1.36
N THR A 16 -18.88 20.95 -0.05
CA THR A 16 -17.77 20.38 0.73
C THR A 16 -18.03 18.97 1.25
N ALA A 17 -19.26 18.45 1.09
CA ALA A 17 -19.67 17.15 1.64
C ALA A 17 -19.53 15.96 0.66
N TYR A 18 -19.06 16.17 -0.55
CA TYR A 18 -18.65 15.06 -1.42
C TYR A 18 -17.24 14.60 -1.02
N ALA A 19 -17.14 13.95 0.11
CA ALA A 19 -15.97 13.09 0.36
C ALA A 19 -16.04 12.02 -0.72
N ALA A 20 -15.13 12.08 -1.71
CA ALA A 20 -14.97 11.02 -2.68
C ALA A 20 -14.82 9.72 -1.89
N GLY A 21 -15.66 8.74 -2.16
CA GLY A 21 -15.58 7.44 -1.55
C GLY A 21 -14.20 6.86 -1.80
N THR A 22 -13.77 5.98 -0.94
CA THR A 22 -12.45 5.33 -1.06
C THR A 22 -12.61 3.82 -1.12
N VAL A 23 -11.81 3.17 -1.96
CA VAL A 23 -11.60 1.73 -1.93
C VAL A 23 -10.39 1.46 -1.04
N THR A 24 -10.55 0.60 -0.04
CA THR A 24 -9.46 0.15 0.84
C THR A 24 -9.43 -1.36 0.85
N LEU A 25 -8.49 -1.95 0.13
CA LEU A 25 -8.35 -3.40 0.04
C LEU A 25 -7.37 -3.92 1.08
N THR A 26 -7.76 -5.00 1.76
CA THR A 26 -6.91 -5.78 2.66
C THR A 26 -6.87 -7.21 2.18
N GLY A 27 -5.66 -7.77 2.04
CA GLY A 27 -5.45 -9.14 1.63
C GLY A 27 -5.08 -10.03 2.83
N THR A 28 -5.70 -11.19 2.93
CA THR A 28 -5.33 -12.23 3.89
C THR A 28 -5.08 -13.55 3.17
N CYS A 29 -3.99 -14.21 3.54
CA CYS A 29 -3.56 -15.45 2.93
C CYS A 29 -3.57 -16.56 4.00
N ARG A 30 -4.18 -17.69 3.67
CA ARG A 30 -4.09 -18.91 4.47
C ARG A 30 -3.52 -20.02 3.60
N SER A 31 -2.39 -20.53 4.01
CA SER A 31 -1.68 -21.55 3.25
C SER A 31 -1.18 -22.63 4.19
N ASN A 32 -1.83 -23.77 4.16
CA ASN A 32 -1.33 -25.01 4.71
C ASN A 32 -1.35 -26.05 3.59
N LEU A 33 -0.20 -26.22 2.95
CA LEU A 33 -0.05 -27.09 1.78
C LEU A 33 0.20 -28.56 2.12
N SER A 34 -0.22 -29.03 3.29
CA SER A 34 0.02 -30.42 3.68
C SER A 34 -0.68 -31.46 2.79
N ASN A 35 -1.85 -31.15 2.21
CA ASN A 35 -2.60 -32.08 1.37
C ASN A 35 -3.22 -31.47 0.10
N ASN A 36 -3.45 -30.16 0.06
CA ASN A 36 -3.95 -29.44 -1.10
C ASN A 36 -2.91 -28.40 -1.50
N GLN A 37 -2.45 -28.47 -2.73
CA GLN A 37 -1.48 -27.48 -3.27
C GLN A 37 -2.18 -26.15 -3.58
N SER A 38 -3.16 -25.74 -2.76
CA SER A 38 -3.90 -24.53 -2.97
C SER A 38 -3.67 -23.50 -1.85
N ILE A 39 -3.63 -22.23 -2.25
CA ILE A 39 -3.51 -21.07 -1.39
C ILE A 39 -4.86 -20.39 -1.36
N ASN A 40 -5.50 -20.35 -0.20
CA ASN A 40 -6.73 -19.59 -0.01
C ASN A 40 -6.38 -18.12 0.24
N PHE A 41 -6.71 -17.26 -0.71
CA PHE A 41 -6.50 -15.83 -0.60
C PHE A 41 -7.81 -15.07 -0.57
N SER A 42 -7.99 -14.22 0.44
CA SER A 42 -9.16 -13.36 0.61
C SER A 42 -8.81 -11.91 0.45
N ILE A 43 -9.59 -11.19 -0.34
CA ILE A 43 -9.48 -9.73 -0.47
C ILE A 43 -10.77 -9.12 0.10
N ALA A 44 -10.65 -8.32 1.15
CA ALA A 44 -11.76 -7.58 1.74
C ALA A 44 -11.66 -6.10 1.38
N ASN A 45 -12.81 -5.47 1.10
CA ASN A 45 -12.92 -4.04 0.89
C ASN A 45 -13.51 -3.37 2.14
N SER A 46 -12.67 -2.68 2.91
CA SER A 46 -13.06 -1.90 4.08
C SER A 46 -13.32 -0.42 3.76
N GLY A 47 -13.26 -0.03 2.49
CA GLY A 47 -13.56 1.31 2.03
C GLY A 47 -15.06 1.63 1.99
N THR A 48 -15.39 2.75 1.39
CA THR A 48 -16.77 3.26 1.23
C THR A 48 -17.28 3.14 -0.20
N GLU A 49 -16.41 2.84 -1.16
CA GLU A 49 -16.73 2.58 -2.56
C GLU A 49 -16.41 1.14 -2.96
N SER A 50 -17.09 0.66 -3.99
CA SER A 50 -16.86 -0.66 -4.57
C SER A 50 -15.59 -0.68 -5.42
N ALA A 51 -14.75 -1.70 -5.23
CA ALA A 51 -13.71 -2.06 -6.18
C ALA A 51 -14.35 -2.84 -7.33
N SER A 52 -14.31 -2.33 -8.55
CA SER A 52 -14.87 -2.98 -9.74
C SER A 52 -13.78 -3.55 -10.65
N SER A 53 -14.14 -4.49 -11.52
CA SER A 53 -13.22 -5.14 -12.47
C SER A 53 -11.95 -5.65 -11.79
N VAL A 54 -12.11 -6.36 -10.67
CA VAL A 54 -10.98 -6.82 -9.86
C VAL A 54 -10.31 -8.00 -10.54
N VAL A 55 -9.02 -7.87 -10.84
CA VAL A 55 -8.17 -8.92 -11.41
C VAL A 55 -7.04 -9.21 -10.43
N LEU A 56 -6.87 -10.48 -10.09
CA LEU A 56 -5.79 -10.98 -9.25
C LEU A 56 -4.85 -11.83 -10.08
N GLN A 57 -3.58 -11.47 -10.06
CA GLN A 57 -2.49 -12.26 -10.63
C GLN A 57 -1.59 -12.78 -9.51
N SER A 58 -1.35 -14.09 -9.51
CA SER A 58 -0.51 -14.76 -8.51
C SER A 58 0.86 -15.05 -9.09
N TYR A 59 1.91 -14.71 -8.36
CA TYR A 59 3.30 -14.91 -8.74
C TYR A 59 4.10 -15.59 -7.63
N TYR A 60 5.06 -16.42 -8.01
CA TYR A 60 6.14 -16.85 -7.12
C TYR A 60 7.25 -15.81 -7.14
N ALA A 61 7.61 -15.27 -5.97
CA ALA A 61 8.44 -14.07 -5.86
C ALA A 61 9.84 -14.21 -6.48
N PHE A 62 10.50 -15.35 -6.32
CA PHE A 62 11.89 -15.54 -6.73
C PHE A 62 12.09 -16.04 -8.15
N SER A 63 11.05 -16.46 -8.83
CA SER A 63 11.09 -16.76 -10.27
C SER A 63 10.28 -15.78 -11.12
N ASN A 64 9.53 -14.90 -10.46
CA ASN A 64 8.55 -13.99 -11.09
C ASN A 64 7.60 -14.71 -12.08
N LYS A 65 7.36 -16.00 -11.79
CA LYS A 65 6.51 -16.85 -12.61
C LYS A 65 5.06 -16.60 -12.25
N LEU A 66 4.26 -16.24 -13.23
CA LEU A 66 2.81 -16.18 -13.11
C LEU A 66 2.28 -17.59 -12.82
N THR A 67 1.57 -17.77 -11.72
CA THR A 67 1.00 -19.06 -11.30
C THR A 67 -0.49 -19.15 -11.57
N GLY A 68 -1.17 -18.00 -11.72
CA GLY A 68 -2.59 -17.95 -12.06
C GLY A 68 -3.12 -16.54 -12.21
N THR A 69 -4.26 -16.43 -12.89
CA THR A 69 -5.03 -15.19 -13.04
C THR A 69 -6.48 -15.49 -12.67
N TYR A 70 -7.05 -14.66 -11.81
CA TYR A 70 -8.40 -14.80 -11.26
C TYR A 70 -9.11 -13.46 -11.35
N SER A 71 -10.43 -13.43 -11.40
CA SER A 71 -11.18 -12.18 -11.47
C SER A 71 -12.50 -12.27 -10.74
N THR A 72 -12.99 -11.12 -10.29
CA THR A 72 -14.36 -10.91 -9.87
C THR A 72 -14.85 -9.56 -10.39
N SER A 73 -16.14 -9.47 -10.68
CA SER A 73 -16.70 -8.23 -11.22
C SER A 73 -16.61 -7.06 -10.24
N GLN A 74 -16.77 -7.35 -8.94
CA GLN A 74 -16.84 -6.31 -7.91
C GLN A 74 -16.59 -6.87 -6.51
N ILE A 75 -15.98 -6.03 -5.65
CA ILE A 75 -15.95 -6.23 -4.18
C ILE A 75 -16.60 -5.00 -3.54
N SER A 76 -17.81 -5.14 -3.05
CA SER A 76 -18.56 -4.06 -2.40
C SER A 76 -17.98 -3.69 -1.03
N PRO A 77 -18.24 -2.49 -0.50
CA PRO A 77 -17.88 -2.11 0.86
C PRO A 77 -18.35 -3.13 1.90
N GLY A 78 -17.46 -3.50 2.81
CA GLY A 78 -17.73 -4.50 3.86
C GLY A 78 -17.76 -5.95 3.39
N HIS A 79 -17.51 -6.24 2.11
CA HIS A 79 -17.51 -7.60 1.55
C HIS A 79 -16.10 -8.08 1.22
N ALA A 80 -15.96 -9.39 1.06
CA ALA A 80 -14.70 -10.02 0.64
C ALA A 80 -14.93 -10.99 -0.53
N ALA A 81 -13.91 -11.09 -1.39
CA ALA A 81 -13.81 -12.13 -2.42
C ALA A 81 -12.78 -13.18 -1.98
N LEU A 82 -13.09 -14.44 -2.22
CA LEU A 82 -12.22 -15.58 -1.94
C LEU A 82 -11.70 -16.17 -3.25
N PHE A 83 -10.40 -16.45 -3.29
CA PHE A 83 -9.72 -17.04 -4.42
C PHE A 83 -8.97 -18.29 -3.96
N ASP A 84 -9.18 -19.39 -4.68
CA ASP A 84 -8.44 -20.64 -4.48
C ASP A 84 -7.38 -20.74 -5.57
N ILE A 85 -6.10 -20.63 -5.17
CA ILE A 85 -4.98 -20.39 -6.06
C ILE A 85 -4.07 -21.62 -6.03
N ASN A 86 -3.84 -22.23 -7.17
CA ASN A 86 -2.93 -23.36 -7.27
C ASN A 86 -1.49 -22.91 -6.98
N SER A 87 -0.84 -23.60 -6.05
CA SER A 87 0.57 -23.38 -5.76
C SER A 87 1.46 -24.16 -6.72
N SER A 88 2.61 -23.59 -7.08
CA SER A 88 3.61 -24.27 -7.91
C SER A 88 4.73 -24.92 -7.09
N VAL A 89 4.56 -24.99 -5.76
CA VAL A 89 5.60 -25.52 -4.84
C VAL A 89 5.81 -27.03 -5.01
N GLY A 90 4.78 -27.77 -5.44
CA GLY A 90 4.86 -29.21 -5.58
C GLY A 90 5.15 -29.91 -4.24
N ASN A 91 6.09 -30.86 -4.27
CA ASN A 91 6.50 -31.62 -3.08
C ASN A 91 7.66 -30.99 -2.31
N ASN A 92 8.04 -29.74 -2.61
CA ASN A 92 9.13 -29.06 -1.92
C ASN A 92 8.73 -28.73 -0.47
N THR A 93 9.65 -28.97 0.44
CA THR A 93 9.46 -28.67 1.87
C THR A 93 9.96 -27.27 2.20
N GLY A 94 9.21 -26.53 3.00
CA GLY A 94 9.65 -25.22 3.49
C GLY A 94 8.62 -24.12 3.42
N SER A 95 9.11 -22.89 3.49
CA SER A 95 8.33 -21.67 3.34
C SER A 95 8.70 -20.95 2.04
N PHE A 96 7.70 -20.47 1.32
CA PHE A 96 7.82 -19.89 -0.01
C PHE A 96 7.08 -18.57 -0.07
N VAL A 97 7.62 -17.57 -0.77
CA VAL A 97 6.95 -16.28 -0.93
C VAL A 97 6.20 -16.23 -2.24
N TYR A 98 4.89 -16.10 -2.13
CA TYR A 98 4.04 -15.68 -3.23
C TYR A 98 3.69 -14.20 -3.07
N TYR A 99 3.34 -13.54 -4.15
CA TYR A 99 2.68 -12.26 -4.09
C TYR A 99 1.51 -12.20 -5.07
N PHE A 100 0.51 -11.45 -4.65
CA PHE A 100 -0.72 -11.26 -5.39
C PHE A 100 -0.78 -9.81 -5.85
N LEU A 101 -0.78 -9.63 -7.15
CA LEU A 101 -0.98 -8.34 -7.78
C LEU A 101 -2.48 -8.18 -8.02
N VAL A 102 -3.10 -7.25 -7.33
CA VAL A 102 -4.54 -6.97 -7.45
C VAL A 102 -4.72 -5.65 -8.16
N THR A 103 -5.28 -5.72 -9.37
CA THR A 103 -5.67 -4.56 -10.15
C THR A 103 -7.18 -4.38 -10.05
N TYR A 104 -7.64 -3.18 -9.77
CA TYR A 104 -9.06 -2.87 -9.66
C TYR A 104 -9.35 -1.46 -10.17
N GLN A 105 -10.62 -1.20 -10.47
CA GLN A 105 -11.11 0.08 -10.91
C GLN A 105 -11.93 0.75 -9.80
N GLN A 106 -11.64 2.03 -9.53
CA GLN A 106 -12.45 2.92 -8.70
C GLN A 106 -12.85 4.13 -9.55
N GLY A 107 -14.15 4.28 -9.81
CA GLY A 107 -14.63 5.25 -10.80
C GLY A 107 -14.03 4.98 -12.19
N THR A 108 -13.27 5.94 -12.72
CA THR A 108 -12.56 5.81 -14.02
C THR A 108 -11.07 5.48 -13.86
N GLN A 109 -10.56 5.39 -12.64
CA GLN A 109 -9.14 5.17 -12.37
C GLN A 109 -8.85 3.70 -12.08
N ILE A 110 -7.69 3.24 -12.54
CA ILE A 110 -7.19 1.89 -12.29
C ILE A 110 -6.09 1.97 -11.24
N PHE A 111 -6.17 1.09 -10.26
CA PHE A 111 -5.22 0.97 -9.16
C PHE A 111 -4.64 -0.44 -9.11
N THR A 112 -3.41 -0.52 -8.66
CA THR A 112 -2.71 -1.79 -8.46
C THR A 112 -2.15 -1.86 -7.04
N VAL A 113 -2.41 -2.97 -6.33
CA VAL A 113 -1.94 -3.22 -4.96
C VAL A 113 -1.26 -4.57 -4.92
N VAL A 114 -0.18 -4.67 -4.15
CA VAL A 114 0.57 -5.91 -3.92
C VAL A 114 0.29 -6.46 -2.53
N PHE A 115 -0.02 -7.76 -2.47
CA PHE A 115 -0.17 -8.51 -1.23
C PHE A 115 0.83 -9.66 -1.19
N PRO A 116 1.88 -9.59 -0.37
CA PRO A 116 2.79 -10.71 -0.18
C PRO A 116 2.15 -11.78 0.72
N CYS A 117 2.52 -13.03 0.49
CA CYS A 117 2.05 -14.20 1.21
C CYS A 117 3.18 -15.20 1.44
N VAL A 118 3.42 -15.59 2.67
CA VAL A 118 4.33 -16.71 3.00
C VAL A 118 3.52 -17.99 3.09
N VAL A 119 3.85 -18.94 2.24
CA VAL A 119 3.19 -20.24 2.11
C VAL A 119 4.04 -21.31 2.77
N GLN A 120 3.47 -22.07 3.68
CA GLN A 120 4.15 -23.19 4.37
C GLN A 120 3.82 -24.51 3.70
N SER A 121 4.82 -25.31 3.39
CA SER A 121 4.67 -26.65 2.81
C SER A 121 5.34 -27.69 3.68
N HIS A 122 4.63 -28.79 4.01
CA HIS A 122 5.09 -29.91 4.83
C HIS A 122 5.55 -29.50 6.23
N GLY A 123 4.77 -28.64 6.90
CA GLY A 123 5.02 -28.20 8.27
C GLY A 123 5.34 -26.71 8.40
N THR A 124 5.65 -26.28 9.60
CA THR A 124 6.06 -24.91 9.90
C THR A 124 7.56 -24.78 9.88
N HIS A 125 8.09 -23.93 9.04
CA HIS A 125 9.53 -23.70 8.86
C HIS A 125 9.86 -22.23 9.19
N PRO A 126 10.13 -21.90 10.49
CA PRO A 126 10.49 -20.56 10.88
C PRO A 126 11.83 -20.16 10.25
N ALA A 127 11.88 -18.98 9.67
CA ALA A 127 13.10 -18.47 9.07
C ALA A 127 14.18 -18.21 10.16
N LEU A 128 15.42 -18.64 9.88
CA LEU A 128 16.60 -18.36 10.70
C LEU A 128 17.24 -17.00 10.35
N ILE A 129 16.63 -16.24 9.44
CA ILE A 129 17.03 -14.89 9.07
C ILE A 129 15.81 -13.98 9.20
N GLY A 130 15.98 -12.86 9.89
CA GLY A 130 14.98 -11.80 10.00
C GLY A 130 15.36 -10.58 9.16
N ILE A 131 14.36 -9.93 8.55
CA ILE A 131 14.52 -8.62 7.90
C ILE A 131 14.26 -7.55 8.96
N ASN A 132 15.19 -6.61 9.08
CA ASN A 132 15.13 -5.51 10.06
C ASN A 132 15.37 -4.15 9.42
N ASN A 133 14.87 -3.09 10.08
CA ASN A 133 15.22 -1.69 9.79
C ASN A 133 15.06 -1.29 8.32
N VAL A 134 13.98 -1.74 7.66
CA VAL A 134 13.74 -1.34 6.28
C VAL A 134 13.26 0.10 6.24
N THR A 135 13.97 0.93 5.47
CA THR A 135 13.65 2.34 5.22
C THR A 135 13.54 2.60 3.74
N VAL A 136 12.60 3.45 3.36
CA VAL A 136 12.42 3.90 1.98
C VAL A 136 12.74 5.38 1.93
N ASN A 137 13.70 5.77 1.09
CA ASN A 137 14.11 7.15 0.91
C ASN A 137 14.11 7.49 -0.57
N ASP A 138 13.55 8.63 -0.93
CA ASP A 138 13.63 9.15 -2.29
C ASP A 138 15.05 9.65 -2.56
N ILE A 139 15.66 9.17 -3.66
CA ILE A 139 16.96 9.70 -4.12
C ILE A 139 16.71 10.95 -4.96
N ASN A 140 15.69 10.90 -5.79
CA ASN A 140 15.24 11.98 -6.67
C ASN A 140 13.74 11.78 -6.99
N SER A 141 13.19 12.63 -7.86
CA SER A 141 11.77 12.56 -8.27
C SER A 141 11.37 11.29 -9.01
N THR A 142 12.30 10.46 -9.44
CA THR A 142 12.04 9.25 -10.24
C THR A 142 12.55 7.96 -9.62
N THR A 143 13.27 8.03 -8.49
CA THR A 143 13.90 6.85 -7.89
C THR A 143 13.82 6.88 -6.38
N ALA A 144 13.32 5.79 -5.80
CA ALA A 144 13.40 5.50 -4.37
C ALA A 144 14.46 4.44 -4.09
N LYS A 145 15.11 4.57 -2.94
CA LYS A 145 16.09 3.65 -2.40
C LYS A 145 15.50 2.95 -1.18
N VAL A 146 15.47 1.63 -1.23
CA VAL A 146 15.02 0.78 -0.14
C VAL A 146 16.27 0.20 0.53
N ASN A 147 16.59 0.68 1.73
CA ASN A 147 17.69 0.18 2.54
C ASN A 147 17.14 -0.69 3.65
N GLY A 148 17.87 -1.71 4.01
CA GLY A 148 17.52 -2.52 5.16
C GLY A 148 18.71 -3.39 5.60
N SER A 149 18.48 -4.15 6.66
CA SER A 149 19.42 -5.14 7.13
C SER A 149 18.69 -6.47 7.35
N ILE A 150 19.44 -7.56 7.18
CA ILE A 150 19.03 -8.89 7.58
C ILE A 150 19.92 -9.33 8.74
N TYR A 151 19.36 -10.09 9.68
CA TYR A 151 20.10 -10.66 10.80
C TYR A 151 19.98 -12.17 10.80
N SER A 152 21.10 -12.88 10.98
CA SER A 152 21.14 -14.34 11.07
C SER A 152 21.03 -14.80 12.52
N PHE A 153 20.04 -15.64 12.80
CA PHE A 153 19.93 -16.41 14.05
C PHE A 153 20.61 -17.79 13.94
N SER A 154 21.21 -18.11 12.81
CA SER A 154 21.87 -19.38 12.54
C SER A 154 23.29 -19.41 13.07
N SER A 155 23.77 -20.61 13.46
CA SER A 155 25.17 -20.89 13.76
C SER A 155 26.03 -21.10 12.50
N ASN A 156 25.41 -21.14 11.30
CA ASN A 156 26.10 -21.33 10.04
C ASN A 156 25.93 -20.11 9.14
N THR A 157 26.88 -19.89 8.23
CA THR A 157 26.70 -18.89 7.16
C THR A 157 25.55 -19.31 6.25
N ILE A 158 24.65 -18.36 5.97
CA ILE A 158 23.50 -18.56 5.10
C ILE A 158 23.65 -17.72 3.84
N ASN A 159 23.50 -18.38 2.69
CA ASN A 159 23.44 -17.74 1.39
C ASN A 159 22.00 -17.80 0.86
N GLY A 160 21.54 -16.73 0.27
CA GLY A 160 20.18 -16.65 -0.23
C GLY A 160 19.97 -15.50 -1.19
N ASN A 161 18.71 -15.24 -1.49
CA ASN A 161 18.26 -14.19 -2.37
C ASN A 161 17.33 -13.24 -1.65
N ILE A 162 17.43 -11.96 -1.97
CA ILE A 162 16.53 -10.91 -1.54
C ILE A 162 15.90 -10.25 -2.75
N THR A 163 14.63 -9.95 -2.69
CA THR A 163 13.90 -9.31 -3.80
C THR A 163 12.98 -8.22 -3.30
N LEU A 164 12.74 -7.23 -4.17
CA LEU A 164 11.76 -6.18 -3.97
C LEU A 164 10.51 -6.49 -4.81
N ILE A 165 9.38 -6.65 -4.15
CA ILE A 165 8.09 -6.94 -4.75
C ILE A 165 7.31 -5.62 -4.82
N LEU A 166 6.99 -5.18 -6.03
CA LEU A 166 6.37 -3.88 -6.29
C LEU A 166 5.22 -4.00 -7.29
N PRO A 167 4.29 -3.05 -7.32
CA PRO A 167 3.43 -2.85 -8.48
C PRO A 167 4.26 -2.57 -9.74
N PRO A 168 3.80 -2.98 -10.93
CA PRO A 168 4.55 -2.86 -12.18
C PRO A 168 5.03 -1.44 -12.49
N GLU A 169 4.28 -0.43 -12.07
CA GLU A 169 4.60 0.98 -12.28
C GLU A 169 5.87 1.44 -11.56
N LEU A 170 6.21 0.73 -10.46
CA LEU A 170 7.38 1.02 -9.62
C LEU A 170 8.58 0.12 -9.95
N GLU A 171 8.41 -0.83 -10.87
CA GLU A 171 9.46 -1.76 -11.20
C GLU A 171 10.57 -1.10 -12.02
N ARG A 172 11.81 -1.30 -11.60
CA ARG A 172 12.99 -0.87 -12.33
C ARG A 172 13.50 -2.01 -13.22
N ASN A 173 13.79 -1.71 -14.49
CA ASN A 173 14.49 -2.64 -15.37
C ASN A 173 15.88 -2.95 -14.81
N GLY A 174 16.11 -4.20 -14.42
CA GLY A 174 17.38 -4.68 -13.85
C GLY A 174 17.20 -5.32 -12.47
N SER A 175 17.94 -6.32 -12.16
CA SER A 175 17.90 -7.29 -11.06
C SER A 175 16.92 -6.97 -9.91
N ARG A 176 15.73 -7.54 -9.96
CA ARG A 176 14.80 -7.60 -8.82
C ARG A 176 15.39 -8.44 -7.68
N ILE A 177 16.24 -9.39 -8.02
CA ILE A 177 16.81 -10.39 -7.11
C ILE A 177 18.29 -10.07 -6.90
N SER A 178 18.68 -9.88 -5.66
CA SER A 178 20.07 -9.72 -5.23
C SER A 178 20.45 -10.88 -4.32
N GLY A 179 21.60 -11.51 -4.61
CA GLY A 179 22.17 -12.51 -3.71
C GLY A 179 22.71 -11.87 -2.44
N PHE A 180 22.65 -12.59 -1.33
CA PHE A 180 23.31 -12.21 -0.08
C PHE A 180 24.04 -13.39 0.55
N ALA A 181 25.04 -13.08 1.39
CA ALA A 181 25.66 -13.99 2.32
C ALA A 181 25.69 -13.34 3.69
N VAL A 182 25.20 -14.03 4.71
CA VAL A 182 25.22 -13.54 6.09
C VAL A 182 25.91 -14.58 6.99
N ASN A 183 26.89 -14.11 7.76
CA ASN A 183 27.61 -14.94 8.72
C ASN A 183 26.77 -15.21 9.98
N PRO A 184 27.14 -16.25 10.76
CA PRO A 184 26.45 -16.57 12.00
C PRO A 184 26.31 -15.37 12.93
N TYR A 185 25.08 -15.12 13.41
CA TYR A 185 24.76 -14.06 14.38
C TYR A 185 25.22 -12.65 13.97
N GLN A 186 25.27 -12.37 12.65
CA GLN A 186 25.67 -11.08 12.11
C GLN A 186 24.56 -10.41 11.30
N TYR A 187 24.76 -9.11 11.09
CA TYR A 187 23.95 -8.31 10.17
C TYR A 187 24.60 -8.28 8.79
N HIS A 188 23.74 -8.23 7.77
CA HIS A 188 24.10 -7.92 6.40
C HIS A 188 23.19 -6.81 5.89
N ASN A 189 23.75 -5.70 5.41
CA ASN A 189 22.99 -4.60 4.88
C ASN A 189 22.71 -4.81 3.39
N PHE A 190 21.51 -4.41 2.96
CA PHE A 190 21.14 -4.46 1.56
C PHE A 190 20.59 -3.11 1.08
N THR A 191 20.66 -2.92 -0.23
CA THR A 191 20.06 -1.75 -0.91
C THR A 191 19.39 -2.23 -2.18
N LEU A 192 18.11 -1.86 -2.35
CA LEU A 192 17.30 -2.12 -3.53
C LEU A 192 16.75 -0.79 -4.06
N TYR A 193 16.33 -0.76 -5.31
CA TYR A 193 15.84 0.46 -5.95
C TYR A 193 14.47 0.24 -6.60
N ALA A 194 13.61 1.25 -6.49
CA ALA A 194 12.30 1.32 -7.14
C ALA A 194 12.23 2.58 -8.00
N ASN A 195 11.46 2.52 -9.08
CA ASN A 195 11.07 3.71 -9.81
C ASN A 195 9.95 4.43 -9.07
N LEU A 196 9.95 5.76 -9.14
CA LEU A 196 8.84 6.59 -8.66
C LEU A 196 8.08 7.12 -9.88
N PRO A 197 6.82 6.76 -10.07
CA PRO A 197 6.00 7.35 -11.11
C PRO A 197 5.69 8.80 -10.77
N SER A 198 5.34 9.58 -11.79
CA SER A 198 4.95 10.99 -11.63
C SER A 198 3.63 11.18 -10.85
N GLN A 199 2.92 10.09 -10.54
CA GLN A 199 1.66 10.13 -9.81
C GLN A 199 1.92 10.18 -8.30
N ASN A 200 1.14 11.01 -7.60
CA ASN A 200 1.24 11.23 -6.15
C ASN A 200 0.51 10.16 -5.30
N ASN A 201 0.55 8.92 -5.73
CA ASN A 201 -0.13 7.83 -5.02
C ASN A 201 0.83 7.19 -4.00
N THR A 202 0.27 6.75 -2.88
CA THR A 202 0.99 5.87 -1.96
C THR A 202 0.92 4.44 -2.49
N TYR A 203 2.07 3.79 -2.57
CA TYR A 203 2.17 2.40 -3.02
C TYR A 203 2.57 1.49 -1.87
N SER A 204 2.06 0.27 -1.87
CA SER A 204 2.53 -0.79 -1.00
C SER A 204 3.38 -1.77 -1.80
N GLY A 205 4.43 -2.25 -1.17
CA GLY A 205 5.31 -3.29 -1.71
C GLY A 205 5.84 -4.16 -0.58
N ALA A 206 6.76 -5.04 -0.89
CA ALA A 206 7.41 -5.86 0.11
C ALA A 206 8.87 -6.14 -0.24
N VAL A 207 9.68 -6.31 0.78
CA VAL A 207 11.00 -6.94 0.67
C VAL A 207 10.82 -8.41 1.08
N ALA A 208 11.22 -9.32 0.23
CA ALA A 208 11.19 -10.76 0.51
C ALA A 208 12.60 -11.33 0.45
N LEU A 209 12.88 -12.28 1.32
CA LEU A 209 14.10 -13.09 1.26
C LEU A 209 13.76 -14.56 1.20
N GLU A 210 14.63 -15.34 0.54
CA GLU A 210 14.54 -16.79 0.44
C GLU A 210 15.93 -17.39 0.44
N TYR A 211 16.09 -18.48 1.19
CA TYR A 211 17.32 -19.29 1.22
C TYR A 211 16.97 -20.75 1.43
N SER A 212 17.90 -21.64 1.13
CA SER A 212 17.75 -23.07 1.38
C SER A 212 18.80 -23.59 2.36
N SER A 213 18.38 -24.44 3.27
CA SER A 213 19.27 -25.15 4.19
C SER A 213 18.79 -26.58 4.36
N ASN A 214 19.67 -27.55 4.19
CA ASN A 214 19.37 -28.98 4.32
C ASN A 214 18.16 -29.45 3.50
N GLY A 215 18.00 -28.96 2.27
CA GLY A 215 16.90 -29.32 1.39
C GLY A 215 15.54 -28.67 1.73
N THR A 216 15.50 -27.83 2.76
CA THR A 216 14.31 -27.06 3.14
C THR A 216 14.47 -25.61 2.72
N THR A 217 13.44 -25.05 2.11
CA THR A 217 13.38 -23.63 1.75
C THR A 217 12.82 -22.80 2.91
N TYR A 218 13.43 -21.67 3.17
CA TYR A 218 13.01 -20.72 4.20
C TYR A 218 12.80 -19.35 3.59
N SER A 219 11.78 -18.65 4.03
CA SER A 219 11.50 -17.31 3.53
C SER A 219 10.96 -16.37 4.61
N SER A 220 11.16 -15.08 4.38
CA SER A 220 10.64 -14.01 5.23
C SER A 220 10.21 -12.82 4.36
N VAL A 221 9.24 -12.05 4.84
CA VAL A 221 8.69 -10.90 4.13
C VAL A 221 8.56 -9.71 5.07
N TYR A 222 8.88 -8.52 4.56
CA TYR A 222 8.69 -7.26 5.24
C TYR A 222 7.90 -6.30 4.33
N ILE A 223 6.73 -5.84 4.78
CA ILE A 223 5.86 -4.93 4.01
C ILE A 223 6.42 -3.50 4.10
N ILE A 224 6.50 -2.83 2.97
CA ILE A 224 6.96 -1.44 2.87
C ILE A 224 5.87 -0.55 2.27
N LYS A 225 5.94 0.74 2.59
CA LYS A 225 5.15 1.78 1.92
C LYS A 225 6.09 2.72 1.21
N ILE A 226 5.77 3.04 -0.04
CA ILE A 226 6.49 3.99 -0.87
C ILE A 226 5.58 5.19 -1.07
N ILE A 227 6.00 6.34 -0.53
CA ILE A 227 5.25 7.60 -0.61
C ILE A 227 6.12 8.55 -1.42
N PRO A 228 5.79 8.83 -2.70
CA PRO A 228 6.55 9.78 -3.51
C PRO A 228 6.59 11.16 -2.86
N TYR A 229 7.73 11.82 -2.92
CA TYR A 229 8.01 13.11 -2.26
C TYR A 229 6.96 14.20 -2.58
N SER A 230 6.44 14.21 -3.80
CA SER A 230 5.41 15.15 -4.25
C SER A 230 4.06 14.99 -3.53
N ALA A 231 3.74 13.80 -3.02
CA ALA A 231 2.49 13.56 -2.32
C ALA A 231 2.38 14.34 -0.99
N GLY A 232 3.49 14.46 -0.25
CA GLY A 232 3.54 15.22 1.00
C GLY A 232 3.38 16.73 0.81
N GLN A 233 3.97 17.29 -0.25
CA GLN A 233 3.87 18.74 -0.56
C GLN A 233 2.46 19.15 -0.99
N ASN A 234 1.74 18.30 -1.72
CA ASN A 234 0.38 18.62 -2.17
C ASN A 234 -0.64 18.56 -1.02
N GLN A 235 -0.45 17.69 -0.04
CA GLN A 235 -1.29 17.68 1.16
C GLN A 235 -1.10 18.97 1.98
N LEU A 236 0.14 19.42 2.17
CA LEU A 236 0.41 20.68 2.88
C LEU A 236 -0.22 21.88 2.16
N LYS A 237 -0.12 21.96 0.83
CA LYS A 237 -0.80 23.00 0.04
C LYS A 237 -2.33 22.92 0.18
N GLY A 238 -2.91 21.74 0.21
CA GLY A 238 -4.35 21.56 0.46
C GLY A 238 -4.79 22.12 1.81
N TYR A 239 -4.06 21.84 2.88
CA TYR A 239 -4.36 22.40 4.20
C TYR A 239 -4.17 23.92 4.26
N LEU A 240 -3.16 24.47 3.60
CA LEU A 240 -2.94 25.94 3.53
C LEU A 240 -4.08 26.63 2.79
N VAL A 241 -4.59 26.05 1.70
CA VAL A 241 -5.73 26.62 0.97
C VAL A 241 -7.00 26.57 1.83
N GLN A 242 -7.26 25.47 2.52
CA GLN A 242 -8.42 25.35 3.42
C GLN A 242 -8.32 26.34 4.59
N ALA A 243 -7.16 26.50 5.20
CA ALA A 243 -6.93 27.50 6.25
C ALA A 243 -7.17 28.92 5.76
N ALA A 244 -6.69 29.26 4.57
CA ALA A 244 -6.92 30.58 3.95
C ALA A 244 -8.40 30.86 3.70
N ILE A 245 -9.17 29.89 3.24
CA ILE A 245 -10.63 30.01 3.04
C ILE A 245 -11.33 30.25 4.38
N ILE A 246 -10.97 29.53 5.43
CA ILE A 246 -11.56 29.72 6.76
C ILE A 246 -11.28 31.13 7.30
N ILE A 247 -10.06 31.63 7.14
CA ILE A 247 -9.66 32.98 7.55
C ILE A 247 -10.51 34.04 6.81
N VAL A 248 -10.69 33.90 5.51
CA VAL A 248 -11.52 34.83 4.72
C VAL A 248 -12.97 34.84 5.21
N ILE A 249 -13.55 33.67 5.49
CA ILE A 249 -14.93 33.56 5.99
C ILE A 249 -15.05 34.28 7.36
N VAL A 250 -14.09 34.07 8.26
CA VAL A 250 -14.07 34.73 9.58
C VAL A 250 -14.00 36.25 9.45
N ILE A 251 -13.14 36.75 8.55
CA ILE A 251 -13.03 38.21 8.28
C ILE A 251 -14.35 38.78 7.78
N ILE A 252 -15.01 38.12 6.82
CA ILE A 252 -16.30 38.54 6.29
C ILE A 252 -17.37 38.58 7.39
N LEU A 253 -17.43 37.56 8.26
CA LEU A 253 -18.35 37.52 9.39
C LEU A 253 -18.12 38.67 10.39
N LEU A 254 -16.86 38.97 10.69
CA LEU A 254 -16.51 40.08 11.58
C LEU A 254 -16.91 41.45 10.98
N LEU A 255 -16.71 41.65 9.67
CA LEU A 255 -17.13 42.87 8.98
C LEU A 255 -18.66 43.04 9.00
N VAL A 256 -19.41 41.97 8.76
CA VAL A 256 -20.89 41.98 8.82
C VAL A 256 -21.39 42.30 10.25
N LEU A 257 -20.78 41.70 11.26
CA LEU A 257 -21.10 41.96 12.66
C LEU A 257 -20.81 43.41 13.03
N ARG A 258 -19.66 43.95 12.62
CA ARG A 258 -19.28 45.36 12.85
C ARG A 258 -20.27 46.31 12.20
N GLN A 259 -20.68 46.04 10.96
CA GLN A 259 -21.73 46.86 10.29
C GLN A 259 -23.08 46.82 10.99
N ARG A 260 -23.49 45.64 11.52
CA ARG A 260 -24.74 45.54 12.30
C ARG A 260 -24.69 46.34 13.58
N ILE A 261 -23.55 46.31 14.30
CA ILE A 261 -23.38 47.08 15.55
C ILE A 261 -23.39 48.59 15.26
N LEU A 262 -22.74 49.04 14.19
CA LEU A 262 -22.73 50.46 13.78
C LEU A 262 -24.12 50.96 13.38
N ARG A 263 -24.91 50.14 12.68
CA ARG A 263 -26.33 50.48 12.31
C ARG A 263 -27.24 50.58 13.55
N LYS A 264 -27.08 49.68 14.52
CA LYS A 264 -27.83 49.76 15.80
C LYS A 264 -27.50 51.01 16.62
N LYS A 265 -26.24 51.44 16.64
CA LYS A 265 -25.84 52.67 17.34
C LYS A 265 -26.41 53.94 16.69
N ARG A 266 -26.53 53.98 15.35
CA ARG A 266 -27.18 55.13 14.65
C ARG A 266 -28.69 55.20 14.85
N ALA A 267 -29.36 54.05 14.92
CA ALA A 267 -30.81 54.00 15.17
C ALA A 267 -31.23 54.32 16.63
N VAL A 268 -30.31 54.47 17.56
CA VAL A 268 -30.59 54.87 18.95
C VAL A 268 -30.28 56.36 19.19
N GLN A 269 -29.68 57.04 18.20
CA GLN A 269 -29.34 58.47 18.26
C GLN A 269 -30.31 59.36 17.49
N GLU A 270 -31.26 58.77 16.77
CA GLU A 270 -32.45 59.41 16.19
C GLU A 270 -33.69 59.16 17.09
#